data_8beba121adc30b6ccb7f07f56bd65131
#
_entry.id   8beba121adc30b6ccb7f07f56bd65131
#
_cell.length_a   1.000
_cell.length_b   1.000
_cell.length_c   1.000
_cell.angle_alpha   90.00
_cell.angle_beta   90.00
_cell.angle_gamma   90.00
#
_symmetry.space_group_name_H-M   'P 1'
#
loop_
_entity.id
_entity.type
_entity.pdbx_description
1 polymer ?
#
loop_
_entity_poly.entity_id
_entity_poly.type
_entity_poly.pdbx_seq_one_letter_code
_entity_poly.pdbx_strand_id
1 'polypeptide(L)'
;MAKVEAVEIRPGQLLEWDKRVWRVLKSYHVHVGGRGGAFMQVEMKDIDKGTKTNQRFRTEDKIERAFVDPREMQFLYQDGDSYVFMDQENYEQMSLSAEFLEGQSGYLLPNTDVQINFYNGRPIGVELPPSVVLTVEDTEPGIKNSTATNSFKPATMETGITVQVPPFINKGEKIKIDTAEGKYMERA
;
A
#
# COMPACT_ATOMS: atom_id res chain seq x y z
N MET A 1 -21.05 15.34 -2.87
CA MET A 1 -19.66 15.67 -2.47
C MET A 1 -19.70 16.01 -0.99
N ALA A 2 -18.85 15.39 -0.19
CA ALA A 2 -18.77 15.68 1.24
C ALA A 2 -17.57 16.60 1.50
N LYS A 3 -17.78 17.66 2.30
CA LYS A 3 -16.68 18.52 2.76
C LYS A 3 -16.15 17.99 4.09
N VAL A 4 -14.83 17.91 4.20
CA VAL A 4 -14.15 17.58 5.45
C VAL A 4 -13.36 18.79 5.95
N GLU A 5 -13.26 18.95 7.26
CA GLU A 5 -12.35 19.93 7.82
C GLU A 5 -10.91 19.44 7.66
N ALA A 6 -9.98 20.37 7.44
CA ALA A 6 -8.58 20.00 7.20
C ALA A 6 -7.98 19.15 8.34
N VAL A 7 -8.43 19.35 9.57
CA VAL A 7 -8.02 18.56 10.75
C VAL A 7 -8.43 17.09 10.66
N GLU A 8 -9.44 16.77 9.86
CA GLU A 8 -9.95 15.41 9.64
C GLU A 8 -9.30 14.68 8.47
N ILE A 9 -8.41 15.36 7.73
CA ILE A 9 -7.71 14.76 6.59
C ILE A 9 -6.78 13.65 7.09
N ARG A 10 -6.89 12.46 6.45
CA ARG A 10 -6.08 11.28 6.75
C ARG A 10 -5.44 10.72 5.47
N PRO A 11 -4.29 10.04 5.60
CA PRO A 11 -3.69 9.30 4.49
C PRO A 11 -4.69 8.34 3.83
N GLY A 12 -4.60 8.20 2.50
CA GLY A 12 -5.50 7.38 1.69
C GLY A 12 -6.76 8.10 1.19
N GLN A 13 -7.16 9.19 1.80
CA GLN A 13 -8.32 9.97 1.34
C GLN A 13 -8.03 10.65 0.00
N LEU A 14 -9.10 10.84 -0.79
CA LEU A 14 -9.06 11.67 -1.99
C LEU A 14 -9.68 13.03 -1.70
N LEU A 15 -8.96 14.06 -2.10
CA LEU A 15 -9.40 15.46 -1.98
C LEU A 15 -9.53 16.09 -3.37
N GLU A 16 -10.58 16.85 -3.57
CA GLU A 16 -10.69 17.75 -4.71
C GLU A 16 -10.15 19.12 -4.30
N TRP A 17 -9.01 19.49 -4.87
CA TRP A 17 -8.35 20.76 -4.61
C TRP A 17 -7.71 21.31 -5.89
N ASP A 18 -7.83 22.59 -6.13
CA ASP A 18 -7.32 23.27 -7.31
C ASP A 18 -7.75 22.60 -8.64
N LYS A 19 -9.05 22.23 -8.72
CA LYS A 19 -9.67 21.55 -9.88
C LYS A 19 -9.04 20.19 -10.25
N ARG A 20 -8.38 19.55 -9.29
CA ARG A 20 -7.75 18.24 -9.45
C ARG A 20 -8.11 17.34 -8.29
N VAL A 21 -7.91 16.05 -8.50
CA VAL A 21 -8.10 15.05 -7.46
C VAL A 21 -6.73 14.57 -6.97
N TRP A 22 -6.58 14.59 -5.66
CA TRP A 22 -5.34 14.31 -4.97
C TRP A 22 -5.52 13.18 -3.97
N ARG A 23 -4.63 12.20 -3.99
CA ARG A 23 -4.53 11.21 -2.92
C ARG A 23 -3.64 11.75 -1.82
N VAL A 24 -4.14 11.77 -0.61
CA VAL A 24 -3.37 12.12 0.58
C VAL A 24 -2.36 11.02 0.89
N LEU A 25 -1.08 11.35 0.90
CA LEU A 25 0.00 10.45 1.28
C LEU A 25 0.30 10.55 2.77
N LYS A 26 0.39 11.79 3.27
CA LYS A 26 0.68 12.08 4.69
C LYS A 26 -0.08 13.33 5.13
N SER A 27 -0.46 13.39 6.39
CA SER A 27 -1.06 14.56 7.02
C SER A 27 -0.46 14.78 8.39
N TYR A 28 -0.07 16.02 8.67
CA TYR A 28 0.55 16.42 9.94
C TYR A 28 -0.18 17.62 10.51
N HIS A 29 -0.51 17.55 11.78
CA HIS A 29 -1.00 18.70 12.51
C HIS A 29 0.18 19.49 13.09
N VAL A 30 0.34 20.74 12.67
CA VAL A 30 1.45 21.59 13.07
C VAL A 30 0.92 22.75 13.90
N HIS A 31 1.38 22.84 15.14
CA HIS A 31 1.13 23.98 16.02
C HIS A 31 2.26 25.00 15.87
N VAL A 32 1.91 26.23 15.56
CA VAL A 32 2.86 27.34 15.56
C VAL A 32 2.77 28.02 16.92
N GLY A 33 3.86 28.02 17.67
CA GLY A 33 3.92 28.66 18.98
C GLY A 33 3.59 30.15 18.91
N GLY A 34 2.93 30.69 19.94
CA GLY A 34 2.48 32.06 20.01
C GLY A 34 1.11 32.29 19.34
N ARG A 35 0.90 33.46 18.74
CA ARG A 35 -0.38 33.84 18.10
C ARG A 35 -0.60 33.23 16.70
N GLY A 36 0.22 32.27 16.27
CA GLY A 36 0.28 31.79 14.88
C GLY A 36 -0.81 30.78 14.49
N GLY A 37 -1.59 30.24 15.41
CA GLY A 37 -2.62 29.23 15.12
C GLY A 37 -2.06 27.85 14.76
N ALA A 38 -2.97 26.92 14.45
CA ALA A 38 -2.63 25.58 14.00
C ALA A 38 -2.97 25.40 12.51
N PHE A 39 -2.20 24.58 11.81
CA PHE A 39 -2.48 24.22 10.42
C PHE A 39 -2.20 22.74 10.16
N MET A 40 -2.84 22.21 9.13
CA MET A 40 -2.56 20.87 8.61
C MET A 40 -1.59 20.97 7.43
N GLN A 41 -0.50 20.25 7.51
CA GLN A 41 0.41 20.07 6.39
C GLN A 41 0.10 18.73 5.73
N VAL A 42 -0.31 18.76 4.46
CA VAL A 42 -0.79 17.59 3.73
C VAL A 42 0.10 17.36 2.52
N GLU A 43 0.78 16.22 2.51
CA GLU A 43 1.49 15.71 1.35
C GLU A 43 0.51 14.89 0.53
N MET A 44 0.36 15.21 -0.75
CA MET A 44 -0.60 14.54 -1.62
C MET A 44 -0.05 14.35 -3.03
N LYS A 45 -0.58 13.34 -3.73
CA LYS A 45 -0.20 12.96 -5.09
C LYS A 45 -1.41 13.13 -6.01
N ASP A 46 -1.22 13.83 -7.12
CA ASP A 46 -2.22 13.95 -8.19
C ASP A 46 -2.48 12.57 -8.78
N ILE A 47 -3.74 12.15 -8.82
CA ILE A 47 -4.12 10.81 -9.32
C ILE A 47 -3.98 10.65 -10.83
N ASP A 48 -3.99 11.77 -11.58
CA ASP A 48 -3.87 11.76 -13.04
C ASP A 48 -2.42 11.92 -13.50
N LYS A 49 -1.69 12.85 -12.88
CA LYS A 49 -0.33 13.21 -13.31
C LYS A 49 0.77 12.54 -12.48
N GLY A 50 0.44 11.94 -11.34
CA GLY A 50 1.41 11.35 -10.44
C GLY A 50 2.32 12.36 -9.71
N THR A 51 2.15 13.66 -9.95
CA THR A 51 2.97 14.71 -9.31
C THR A 51 2.61 14.85 -7.84
N LYS A 52 3.63 15.02 -7.00
CA LYS A 52 3.46 15.23 -5.56
C LYS A 52 3.46 16.73 -5.25
N THR A 53 2.65 17.11 -4.28
CA THR A 53 2.63 18.45 -3.71
C THR A 53 2.50 18.40 -2.20
N ASN A 54 2.90 19.49 -1.56
CA ASN A 54 2.76 19.65 -0.12
C ASN A 54 2.00 20.94 0.13
N GLN A 55 0.77 20.82 0.66
CA GLN A 55 -0.13 21.93 0.85
C GLN A 55 -0.41 22.17 2.33
N ARG A 56 -0.54 23.45 2.70
CA ARG A 56 -0.96 23.85 4.05
C ARG A 56 -2.40 24.31 4.02
N PHE A 57 -3.20 23.76 4.92
CA PHE A 57 -4.59 24.17 5.16
C PHE A 57 -4.72 24.65 6.59
N ARG A 58 -5.54 25.66 6.83
CA ARG A 58 -5.94 25.98 8.21
C ARG A 58 -6.77 24.83 8.74
N THR A 59 -6.72 24.55 10.03
CA THR A 59 -7.46 23.41 10.64
C THR A 59 -8.96 23.45 10.37
N GLU A 60 -9.53 24.63 10.22
CA GLU A 60 -10.95 24.91 9.94
C GLU A 60 -11.32 25.00 8.44
N ASP A 61 -10.32 24.92 7.54
CA ASP A 61 -10.59 24.95 6.09
C ASP A 61 -11.41 23.73 5.70
N LYS A 62 -12.45 23.97 4.89
CA LYS A 62 -13.31 22.89 4.36
C LYS A 62 -12.88 22.53 2.95
N ILE A 63 -12.39 21.31 2.79
CA ILE A 63 -11.91 20.76 1.52
C ILE A 63 -12.91 19.72 1.01
N GLU A 64 -13.17 19.71 -0.28
CA GLU A 64 -14.05 18.72 -0.89
C GLU A 64 -13.38 17.34 -0.90
N ARG A 65 -14.08 16.35 -0.37
CA ARG A 65 -13.64 14.96 -0.39
C ARG A 65 -14.27 14.25 -1.60
N ALA A 66 -13.44 13.69 -2.45
CA ALA A 66 -13.90 12.85 -3.54
C ALA A 66 -14.40 11.49 -2.99
N PHE A 67 -15.46 10.97 -3.60
CA PHE A 67 -15.97 9.64 -3.26
C PHE A 67 -15.11 8.57 -3.92
N VAL A 68 -14.64 7.62 -3.11
CA VAL A 68 -13.91 6.43 -3.56
C VAL A 68 -14.87 5.25 -3.51
N ASP A 69 -14.88 4.45 -4.56
CA ASP A 69 -15.61 3.19 -4.67
C ASP A 69 -14.63 2.04 -4.46
N PRO A 70 -14.54 1.46 -3.25
CA PRO A 70 -13.70 0.30 -2.98
C PRO A 70 -14.40 -0.97 -3.48
N ARG A 71 -13.67 -1.81 -4.22
CA ARG A 71 -14.17 -3.09 -4.72
C ARG A 71 -13.25 -4.22 -4.30
N GLU A 72 -13.86 -5.31 -3.86
CA GLU A 72 -13.16 -6.55 -3.57
C GLU A 72 -12.81 -7.25 -4.89
N MET A 73 -11.53 -7.42 -5.12
CA MET A 73 -10.98 -8.03 -6.33
C MET A 73 -10.09 -9.21 -5.96
N GLN A 74 -9.96 -10.16 -6.85
CA GLN A 74 -9.05 -11.28 -6.69
C GLN A 74 -7.97 -11.23 -7.77
N PHE A 75 -6.71 -11.31 -7.35
CA PHE A 75 -5.60 -11.46 -8.30
C PHE A 75 -5.64 -12.87 -8.89
N LEU A 76 -5.63 -12.97 -10.21
CA LEU A 76 -5.69 -14.24 -10.92
C LEU A 76 -4.30 -14.69 -11.38
N TYR A 77 -3.64 -13.90 -12.24
CA TYR A 77 -2.33 -14.22 -12.81
C TYR A 77 -1.62 -12.98 -13.36
N GLN A 78 -0.35 -13.13 -13.59
CA GLN A 78 0.49 -12.15 -14.27
C GLN A 78 0.58 -12.51 -15.76
N ASP A 79 0.44 -11.51 -16.63
CA ASP A 79 0.63 -11.60 -18.07
C ASP A 79 1.64 -10.53 -18.51
N GLY A 80 2.89 -10.92 -18.65
CA GLY A 80 4.00 -10.00 -18.90
C GLY A 80 4.13 -8.96 -17.78
N ASP A 81 4.01 -7.67 -18.12
CA ASP A 81 4.05 -6.56 -17.17
C ASP A 81 2.67 -6.19 -16.60
N SER A 82 1.65 -6.98 -16.93
CA SER A 82 0.28 -6.76 -16.48
C SER A 82 -0.15 -7.81 -15.46
N TYR A 83 -0.96 -7.38 -14.51
CA TYR A 83 -1.53 -8.21 -13.45
C TYR A 83 -3.05 -8.22 -13.61
N VAL A 84 -3.63 -9.40 -13.77
CA VAL A 84 -5.06 -9.59 -14.03
C VAL A 84 -5.79 -9.81 -12.73
N PHE A 85 -6.81 -8.99 -12.50
CA PHE A 85 -7.69 -9.06 -11.35
C PHE A 85 -9.13 -9.32 -11.80
N MET A 86 -9.88 -9.98 -10.98
CA MET A 86 -11.30 -10.27 -11.19
C MET A 86 -12.12 -9.65 -10.07
N ASP A 87 -13.13 -8.89 -10.43
CA ASP A 87 -14.12 -8.35 -9.51
C ASP A 87 -14.94 -9.52 -8.92
N GLN A 88 -15.03 -9.59 -7.60
CA GLN A 88 -15.71 -10.70 -6.92
C GLN A 88 -17.25 -10.59 -6.97
N GLU A 89 -17.78 -9.42 -7.31
CA GLU A 89 -19.23 -9.19 -7.40
C GLU A 89 -19.80 -9.53 -8.80
N ASN A 90 -19.13 -9.05 -9.84
CA ASN A 90 -19.63 -9.18 -11.22
C ASN A 90 -18.77 -10.09 -12.12
N TYR A 91 -17.62 -10.59 -11.60
CA TYR A 91 -16.65 -11.46 -12.28
C TYR A 91 -15.97 -10.84 -13.50
N GLU A 92 -16.08 -9.53 -13.68
CA GLU A 92 -15.35 -8.84 -14.73
C GLU A 92 -13.84 -8.81 -14.41
N GLN A 93 -13.04 -9.00 -15.46
CA GLN A 93 -11.60 -8.98 -15.36
C GLN A 93 -11.03 -7.65 -15.84
N MET A 94 -9.99 -7.20 -15.15
CA MET A 94 -9.23 -6.03 -15.54
C MET A 94 -7.74 -6.26 -15.34
N SER A 95 -6.92 -5.56 -16.11
CA SER A 95 -5.46 -5.61 -16.01
C SER A 95 -4.91 -4.30 -15.46
N LEU A 96 -3.97 -4.41 -14.53
CA LEU A 96 -3.20 -3.29 -13.99
C LEU A 96 -1.72 -3.49 -14.30
N SER A 97 -1.01 -2.41 -14.62
CA SER A 97 0.44 -2.50 -14.89
C SER A 97 1.24 -2.67 -13.61
N ALA A 98 2.45 -3.24 -13.74
CA ALA A 98 3.40 -3.32 -12.63
C ALA A 98 3.73 -1.94 -12.04
N GLU A 99 3.79 -0.90 -12.89
CA GLU A 99 4.00 0.49 -12.46
C GLU A 99 2.86 0.99 -11.57
N PHE A 100 1.60 0.65 -11.92
CA PHE A 100 0.44 1.02 -11.10
C PHE A 100 0.47 0.40 -9.71
N LEU A 101 0.99 -0.82 -9.60
CA LEU A 101 1.12 -1.55 -8.33
C LEU A 101 2.25 -1.03 -7.43
N GLU A 102 3.10 -0.12 -7.92
CA GLU A 102 4.15 0.58 -7.14
C GLU A 102 5.02 -0.36 -6.26
N GLY A 103 5.35 -1.55 -6.76
CA GLY A 103 6.14 -2.57 -6.03
C GLY A 103 5.33 -3.54 -5.17
N GLN A 104 4.01 -3.39 -5.11
CA GLN A 104 3.13 -4.30 -4.37
C GLN A 104 2.96 -5.67 -5.05
N SER A 105 3.34 -5.76 -6.33
CA SER A 105 3.22 -7.00 -7.13
C SER A 105 3.93 -8.20 -6.51
N GLY A 106 5.01 -7.97 -5.77
CA GLY A 106 5.77 -9.04 -5.11
C GLY A 106 5.05 -9.72 -3.93
N TYR A 107 3.90 -9.20 -3.51
CA TYR A 107 3.06 -9.80 -2.48
C TYR A 107 1.84 -10.54 -3.06
N LEU A 108 1.69 -10.55 -4.40
CA LEU A 108 0.53 -11.15 -5.05
C LEU A 108 0.82 -12.60 -5.45
N LEU A 109 0.09 -13.53 -4.87
CA LEU A 109 -0.05 -14.90 -5.33
C LEU A 109 -1.40 -15.10 -6.01
N PRO A 110 -1.52 -16.04 -6.97
CA PRO A 110 -2.82 -16.40 -7.53
C PRO A 110 -3.87 -16.63 -6.45
N ASN A 111 -5.05 -16.09 -6.65
CA ASN A 111 -6.19 -16.09 -5.73
C ASN A 111 -6.01 -15.22 -4.46
N THR A 112 -5.06 -14.31 -4.45
CA THR A 112 -4.99 -13.30 -3.37
C THR A 112 -6.12 -12.30 -3.53
N ASP A 113 -6.89 -12.10 -2.46
CA ASP A 113 -7.91 -11.08 -2.38
C ASP A 113 -7.28 -9.73 -2.05
N VAL A 114 -7.68 -8.71 -2.78
CA VAL A 114 -7.22 -7.33 -2.64
C VAL A 114 -8.41 -6.38 -2.75
N GLN A 115 -8.25 -5.19 -2.23
CA GLN A 115 -9.23 -4.12 -2.46
C GLN A 115 -8.67 -3.15 -3.49
N ILE A 116 -9.41 -2.89 -4.57
CA ILE A 116 -9.05 -1.87 -5.54
C ILE A 116 -10.00 -0.69 -5.38
N ASN A 117 -9.41 0.47 -5.20
CA ASN A 117 -10.15 1.71 -5.05
C ASN A 117 -10.36 2.36 -6.41
N PHE A 118 -11.61 2.72 -6.72
CA PHE A 118 -11.99 3.37 -7.96
C PHE A 118 -12.47 4.80 -7.71
N TYR A 119 -12.18 5.67 -8.65
CA TYR A 119 -12.73 7.01 -8.75
C TYR A 119 -13.27 7.23 -10.15
N ASN A 120 -14.58 7.53 -10.27
CA ASN A 120 -15.27 7.66 -11.55
C ASN A 120 -15.01 6.48 -12.51
N GLY A 121 -15.04 5.24 -11.98
CA GLY A 121 -14.80 4.01 -12.75
C GLY A 121 -13.34 3.73 -13.12
N ARG A 122 -12.39 4.58 -12.71
CA ARG A 122 -10.94 4.38 -12.92
C ARG A 122 -10.29 3.84 -11.66
N PRO A 123 -9.42 2.83 -11.76
CA PRO A 123 -8.63 2.37 -10.61
C PRO A 123 -7.63 3.45 -10.21
N ILE A 124 -7.51 3.70 -8.92
CA ILE A 124 -6.62 4.73 -8.35
C ILE A 124 -5.66 4.19 -7.31
N GLY A 125 -5.81 2.95 -6.90
CA GLY A 125 -4.91 2.29 -5.98
C GLY A 125 -5.36 0.91 -5.59
N VAL A 126 -4.40 0.10 -5.14
CA VAL A 126 -4.61 -1.26 -4.64
C VAL A 126 -4.24 -1.29 -3.17
N GLU A 127 -5.08 -1.90 -2.37
CA GLU A 127 -4.84 -2.20 -0.97
C GLU A 127 -4.68 -3.71 -0.81
N LEU A 128 -3.49 -4.12 -0.39
CA LEU A 128 -3.17 -5.51 -0.10
C LEU A 128 -3.77 -5.92 1.25
N PRO A 129 -4.00 -7.23 1.49
CA PRO A 129 -4.27 -7.71 2.84
C PRO A 129 -3.11 -7.32 3.77
N PRO A 130 -3.34 -7.14 5.07
CA PRO A 130 -2.30 -6.70 6.02
C PRO A 130 -1.07 -7.62 6.07
N SER A 131 -1.25 -8.87 5.72
CA SER A 131 -0.18 -9.85 5.63
C SER A 131 -0.44 -10.87 4.54
N VAL A 132 0.64 -11.43 4.00
CA VAL A 132 0.60 -12.53 3.03
C VAL A 132 1.53 -13.66 3.48
N VAL A 133 1.22 -14.87 3.04
CA VAL A 133 2.07 -16.04 3.27
C VAL A 133 2.79 -16.38 1.98
N LEU A 134 4.13 -16.32 2.01
CA LEU A 134 4.99 -16.66 0.87
C LEU A 134 5.97 -17.78 1.24
N THR A 135 6.34 -18.57 0.24
CA THR A 135 7.35 -19.63 0.38
C THR A 135 8.75 -19.05 0.14
N VAL A 136 9.70 -19.43 1.00
CA VAL A 136 11.11 -19.10 0.82
C VAL A 136 11.67 -19.94 -0.33
N GLU A 137 12.01 -19.30 -1.44
CA GLU A 137 12.60 -19.97 -2.60
C GLU A 137 14.09 -20.18 -2.42
N ASP A 138 14.80 -19.18 -1.86
CA ASP A 138 16.23 -19.26 -1.62
C ASP A 138 16.65 -18.42 -0.39
N THR A 139 17.59 -18.95 0.38
CA THR A 139 18.21 -18.27 1.53
C THR A 139 19.48 -19.02 1.94
N GLU A 140 20.36 -18.34 2.66
CA GLU A 140 21.50 -19.02 3.29
C GLU A 140 21.03 -20.10 4.27
N PRO A 141 21.80 -21.23 4.43
CA PRO A 141 21.47 -22.27 5.37
C PRO A 141 21.27 -21.72 6.80
N GLY A 142 20.24 -22.24 7.49
CA GLY A 142 19.95 -21.84 8.85
C GLY A 142 21.06 -22.30 9.82
N ILE A 143 21.55 -21.39 10.64
CA ILE A 143 22.47 -21.72 11.70
C ILE A 143 21.67 -22.22 12.91
N LYS A 144 21.71 -23.54 13.15
CA LYS A 144 21.20 -24.14 14.40
C LYS A 144 22.07 -23.62 15.55
N ASN A 145 21.49 -23.01 16.56
CA ASN A 145 22.13 -22.46 17.74
C ASN A 145 22.77 -21.06 17.60
N SER A 146 22.35 -20.25 16.66
CA SER A 146 22.69 -18.83 16.70
C SER A 146 21.97 -18.16 17.88
N THR A 147 22.67 -17.91 18.97
CA THR A 147 22.24 -17.05 20.10
C THR A 147 22.38 -15.56 19.77
N ALA A 148 22.75 -15.23 18.54
CA ALA A 148 22.86 -13.86 18.06
C ALA A 148 21.45 -13.27 17.90
N THR A 149 21.01 -12.58 18.90
CA THR A 149 19.67 -12.00 19.10
C THR A 149 19.28 -10.92 18.09
N ASN A 150 20.11 -10.57 17.09
CA ASN A 150 19.85 -9.46 16.17
C ASN A 150 20.38 -9.65 14.74
N SER A 151 20.70 -10.85 14.28
CA SER A 151 21.13 -11.05 12.89
C SER A 151 19.99 -11.57 12.04
N PHE A 152 19.48 -10.73 11.16
CA PHE A 152 18.60 -11.16 10.08
C PHE A 152 19.43 -11.54 8.87
N LYS A 153 18.92 -12.43 8.02
CA LYS A 153 19.53 -12.79 6.74
C LYS A 153 18.53 -12.56 5.59
N PRO A 154 18.99 -12.28 4.37
CA PRO A 154 18.12 -12.13 3.23
C PRO A 154 17.54 -13.49 2.81
N ALA A 155 16.27 -13.51 2.48
CA ALA A 155 15.59 -14.64 1.88
C ALA A 155 14.81 -14.17 0.65
N THR A 156 14.97 -14.87 -0.47
CA THR A 156 14.19 -14.62 -1.69
C THR A 156 12.92 -15.45 -1.63
N MET A 157 11.78 -14.78 -1.83
CA MET A 157 10.47 -15.43 -1.86
C MET A 157 10.13 -15.95 -3.26
N GLU A 158 9.18 -16.86 -3.34
CA GLU A 158 8.66 -17.43 -4.60
C GLU A 158 8.17 -16.37 -5.61
N THR A 159 7.84 -15.19 -5.15
CA THR A 159 7.46 -14.03 -5.99
C THR A 159 8.66 -13.17 -6.43
N GLY A 160 9.86 -13.53 -6.02
CA GLY A 160 11.11 -12.83 -6.37
C GLY A 160 11.49 -11.66 -5.44
N ILE A 161 10.65 -11.29 -4.48
CA ILE A 161 11.03 -10.25 -3.49
C ILE A 161 12.00 -10.81 -2.46
N THR A 162 12.83 -9.93 -1.90
CA THR A 162 13.75 -10.26 -0.81
C THR A 162 13.22 -9.70 0.51
N VAL A 163 13.14 -10.57 1.52
CA VAL A 163 12.69 -10.24 2.87
C VAL A 163 13.80 -10.59 3.88
N GLN A 164 14.01 -9.74 4.88
CA GLN A 164 14.91 -10.04 5.98
C GLN A 164 14.24 -10.99 6.96
N VAL A 165 14.82 -12.17 7.15
CA VAL A 165 14.28 -13.23 7.98
C VAL A 165 15.24 -13.61 9.11
N PRO A 166 14.74 -14.19 10.22
CA PRO A 166 15.59 -14.74 11.27
C PRO A 166 16.52 -15.84 10.74
N PRO A 167 17.68 -16.06 11.38
CA PRO A 167 18.71 -17.02 10.91
C PRO A 167 18.24 -18.49 10.89
N PHE A 168 17.18 -18.83 11.60
CA PHE A 168 16.64 -20.19 11.66
C PHE A 168 15.68 -20.55 10.52
N ILE A 169 15.30 -19.59 9.66
CA ILE A 169 14.43 -19.84 8.51
C ILE A 169 15.22 -20.52 7.40
N ASN A 170 14.63 -21.55 6.79
CA ASN A 170 15.24 -22.34 5.72
C ASN A 170 14.46 -22.24 4.42
N LYS A 171 15.12 -22.62 3.33
CA LYS A 171 14.48 -22.79 2.02
C LYS A 171 13.31 -23.77 2.11
N GLY A 172 12.21 -23.44 1.44
CA GLY A 172 10.97 -24.24 1.40
C GLY A 172 10.01 -23.97 2.56
N GLU A 173 10.42 -23.17 3.57
CA GLU A 173 9.51 -22.78 4.64
C GLU A 173 8.54 -21.68 4.18
N LYS A 174 7.31 -21.71 4.72
CA LYS A 174 6.33 -20.65 4.51
C LYS A 174 6.43 -19.64 5.64
N ILE A 175 6.44 -18.39 5.28
CA ILE A 175 6.51 -17.29 6.23
C ILE A 175 5.40 -16.28 5.98
N LYS A 176 4.92 -15.67 7.05
CA LYS A 176 3.97 -14.56 7.01
C LYS A 176 4.73 -13.26 7.01
N ILE A 177 4.36 -12.39 6.09
CA ILE A 177 5.03 -11.12 5.82
C ILE A 177 4.02 -10.00 5.96
N ASP A 178 4.36 -8.95 6.70
CA ASP A 178 3.62 -7.70 6.75
C ASP A 178 3.73 -6.98 5.40
N THR A 179 2.61 -6.66 4.77
CA THR A 179 2.59 -6.07 3.43
C THR A 179 2.89 -4.58 3.43
N ALA A 180 2.65 -3.88 4.54
CA ALA A 180 2.92 -2.45 4.66
C ALA A 180 4.41 -2.16 4.85
N GLU A 181 5.09 -2.99 5.65
CA GLU A 181 6.50 -2.81 5.99
C GLU A 181 7.45 -3.76 5.26
N GLY A 182 6.93 -4.80 4.60
CA GLY A 182 7.73 -5.83 3.94
C GLY A 182 8.56 -6.68 4.91
N LYS A 183 8.09 -6.82 6.14
CA LYS A 183 8.84 -7.49 7.21
C LYS A 183 8.29 -8.88 7.53
N TYR A 184 9.21 -9.76 7.89
CA TYR A 184 8.87 -11.06 8.48
C TYR A 184 8.06 -10.88 9.77
N MET A 185 6.97 -11.61 9.90
CA MET A 185 6.16 -11.66 11.12
C MET A 185 6.38 -12.97 11.88
N GLU A 186 6.09 -14.09 11.23
CA GLU A 186 6.12 -15.42 11.83
C GLU A 186 6.22 -16.53 10.76
N ARG A 187 6.48 -17.76 11.18
CA ARG A 187 6.29 -18.94 10.31
C ARG A 187 4.79 -19.18 10.10
N ALA A 188 4.41 -19.57 8.89
CA ALA A 188 3.03 -19.89 8.53
C ALA A 188 2.74 -21.39 8.63
#